data_607df651cc19e38fec905e6ba3124308
#
_entry.id   607df651cc19e38fec905e6ba3124308
#
_cell.length_a   1.000
_cell.length_b   1.000
_cell.length_c   1.000
_cell.angle_alpha   90.00
_cell.angle_beta   90.00
_cell.angle_gamma   90.00
#
_symmetry.space_group_name_H-M   'P 1'
#
loop_
_entity.id
_entity.type
_entity.pdbx_description
1 polymer ?
#
loop_
_entity_poly.entity_id
_entity_poly.type
_entity_poly.pdbx_seq_one_letter_code
_entity_poly.pdbx_strand_id
1 'polypeptide(L)'
;MRLVLHPKVYSDIDSIMAYYEEVATTELANEFYAELRHFMTEAATRPGSFAVRKHDIRGVNLRRFPYHFLFRIAGDTVRILVVRHHRRHPSLGTGRR
;
A
#
# COMPACT_ATOMS: atom_id res chain seq x y z
N MET A 1 -16.22 2.11 -1.07
CA MET A 1 -15.64 3.39 -1.47
C MET A 1 -14.80 3.22 -2.73
N ARG A 2 -14.58 4.30 -3.47
CA ARG A 2 -13.69 4.29 -4.63
C ARG A 2 -12.26 4.13 -4.17
N LEU A 3 -11.48 3.35 -4.88
CA LEU A 3 -10.06 3.15 -4.62
C LEU A 3 -9.26 3.96 -5.65
N VAL A 4 -8.44 4.89 -5.17
CA VAL A 4 -7.60 5.74 -6.01
C VAL A 4 -6.17 5.65 -5.50
N LEU A 5 -5.23 5.44 -6.42
CA LEU A 5 -3.81 5.36 -6.07
C LEU A 5 -3.13 6.69 -6.43
N HIS A 6 -2.35 7.22 -5.48
CA HIS A 6 -1.47 8.33 -5.79
C HIS A 6 -0.55 7.91 -6.95
N PRO A 7 -0.26 8.80 -7.90
CA PRO A 7 0.56 8.42 -9.08
C PRO A 7 1.91 7.76 -8.74
N LYS A 8 2.54 8.16 -7.66
CA LYS A 8 3.82 7.56 -7.23
C LYS A 8 3.69 6.14 -6.69
N VAL A 9 2.49 5.70 -6.36
CA VAL A 9 2.26 4.32 -5.88
C VAL A 9 2.59 3.30 -6.98
N TYR A 10 2.32 3.64 -8.22
CA TYR A 10 2.66 2.75 -9.34
C TYR A 10 4.17 2.48 -9.39
N SER A 11 4.98 3.51 -9.19
CA SER A 11 6.43 3.38 -9.11
C SER A 11 6.86 2.58 -7.86
N ASP A 12 6.20 2.80 -6.73
CA ASP A 12 6.46 2.00 -5.52
C ASP A 12 6.26 0.52 -5.82
N ILE A 13 5.13 0.16 -6.43
CA ILE A 13 4.79 -1.24 -6.76
C ILE A 13 5.77 -1.82 -7.76
N ASP A 14 6.06 -1.08 -8.82
CA ASP A 14 6.98 -1.55 -9.87
C ASP A 14 8.36 -1.85 -9.29
N SER A 15 8.87 -1.01 -8.40
CA SER A 15 10.17 -1.22 -7.76
C SER A 15 10.19 -2.48 -6.90
N ILE A 16 9.12 -2.72 -6.14
CA ILE A 16 9.02 -3.91 -5.28
C ILE A 16 8.93 -5.17 -6.14
N MET A 17 8.10 -5.14 -7.17
CA MET A 17 7.94 -6.29 -8.06
C MET A 17 9.24 -6.61 -8.81
N ALA A 18 9.93 -5.59 -9.30
CA ALA A 18 11.22 -5.76 -9.97
C ALA A 18 12.26 -6.40 -9.02
N TYR A 19 12.26 -5.98 -7.76
CA TYR A 19 13.13 -6.56 -6.75
C TYR A 19 12.86 -8.07 -6.59
N TYR A 20 11.59 -8.46 -6.43
CA TYR A 20 11.27 -9.88 -6.27
C TYR A 20 11.56 -10.69 -7.53
N GLU A 21 11.35 -10.12 -8.71
CA GLU A 21 11.68 -10.80 -9.97
C GLU A 21 13.18 -11.04 -10.09
N GLU A 22 13.99 -10.11 -9.61
CA GLU A 22 15.44 -10.23 -9.66
C GLU A 22 16.00 -11.21 -8.62
N VAL A 23 15.55 -11.12 -7.35
CA VAL A 23 16.13 -11.89 -6.25
C VAL A 23 15.42 -13.22 -5.99
N ALA A 24 14.27 -13.44 -6.57
CA ALA A 24 13.49 -14.64 -6.38
C ALA A 24 12.85 -15.09 -7.70
N THR A 25 11.53 -14.89 -7.85
CA THR A 25 10.81 -15.37 -9.04
C THR A 25 9.71 -14.37 -9.44
N THR A 26 9.29 -14.46 -10.70
CA THR A 26 8.11 -13.74 -11.20
C THR A 26 6.85 -14.15 -10.43
N GLU A 27 6.75 -15.44 -10.07
CA GLU A 27 5.62 -15.96 -9.31
C GLU A 27 5.52 -15.27 -7.94
N LEU A 28 6.64 -15.07 -7.25
CA LEU A 28 6.63 -14.41 -5.96
C LEU A 28 6.24 -12.93 -6.10
N ALA A 29 6.72 -12.26 -7.14
CA ALA A 29 6.30 -10.89 -7.43
C ALA A 29 4.79 -10.81 -7.64
N ASN A 30 4.22 -11.77 -8.37
CA ASN A 30 2.78 -11.82 -8.62
C ASN A 30 2.00 -12.12 -7.33
N GLU A 31 2.51 -12.95 -6.45
CA GLU A 31 1.89 -13.22 -5.14
C GLU A 31 1.88 -11.96 -4.27
N PHE A 32 2.96 -11.20 -4.28
CA PHE A 32 3.00 -9.91 -3.60
C PHE A 32 1.90 -8.98 -4.11
N TYR A 33 1.80 -8.85 -5.42
CA TYR A 33 0.80 -7.97 -6.03
C TYR A 33 -0.62 -8.41 -5.70
N ALA A 34 -0.89 -9.72 -5.72
CA ALA A 34 -2.20 -10.25 -5.39
C ALA A 34 -2.58 -9.96 -3.94
N GLU A 35 -1.67 -10.12 -3.00
CA GLU A 35 -1.93 -9.80 -1.61
C GLU A 35 -2.14 -8.29 -1.41
N LEU A 36 -1.34 -7.47 -2.05
CA LEU A 36 -1.48 -6.02 -2.01
C LEU A 36 -2.87 -5.60 -2.51
N ARG A 37 -3.28 -6.12 -3.66
CA ARG A 37 -4.60 -5.83 -4.24
C ARG A 37 -5.72 -6.27 -3.31
N HIS A 38 -5.59 -7.43 -2.69
CA HIS A 38 -6.58 -7.91 -1.73
C HIS A 38 -6.77 -6.93 -0.57
N PHE A 39 -5.67 -6.48 0.04
CA PHE A 39 -5.77 -5.56 1.17
C PHE A 39 -6.18 -4.15 0.75
N MET A 40 -5.83 -3.69 -0.43
CA MET A 40 -6.33 -2.42 -0.95
C MET A 40 -7.85 -2.46 -1.13
N THR A 41 -8.39 -3.57 -1.63
CA THR A 41 -9.83 -3.77 -1.76
C THR A 41 -10.51 -3.79 -0.39
N GLU A 42 -9.91 -4.45 0.60
CA GLU A 42 -10.41 -4.45 1.98
C GLU A 42 -10.44 -3.04 2.55
N ALA A 43 -9.39 -2.26 2.32
CA ALA A 43 -9.35 -0.86 2.79
C ALA A 43 -10.46 -0.02 2.15
N ALA A 44 -10.73 -0.23 0.87
CA ALA A 44 -11.82 0.48 0.17
C ALA A 44 -13.20 0.04 0.66
N THR A 45 -13.34 -1.23 1.06
CA THR A 45 -14.59 -1.79 1.53
C THR A 45 -14.90 -1.37 2.98
N ARG A 46 -13.87 -1.41 3.84
CA ARG A 46 -14.03 -1.16 5.28
C ARG A 46 -12.91 -0.26 5.80
N PRO A 47 -12.80 0.99 5.32
CA PRO A 47 -11.65 1.83 5.66
C PRO A 47 -11.56 2.14 7.16
N GLY A 48 -12.68 2.26 7.85
CA GLY A 48 -12.71 2.56 9.28
C GLY A 48 -12.20 1.44 10.18
N SER A 49 -12.04 0.22 9.66
CA SER A 49 -11.53 -0.91 10.45
C SER A 49 -10.00 -0.90 10.57
N PHE A 50 -9.31 -0.01 9.87
CA PHE A 50 -7.84 0.09 9.93
C PHE A 50 -7.43 1.27 10.80
N ALA A 51 -6.39 1.04 11.64
CA ALA A 51 -5.97 2.03 12.63
C ALA A 51 -5.35 3.27 12.00
N VAL A 52 -5.67 4.42 12.58
CA VAL A 52 -4.98 5.68 12.27
C VAL A 52 -3.57 5.61 12.83
N ARG A 53 -2.58 5.93 12.02
CA ARG A 53 -1.18 5.96 12.42
C ARG A 53 -0.67 7.36 12.71
N LYS A 54 -1.11 8.33 11.90
CA LYS A 54 -0.67 9.72 12.06
C LYS A 54 -1.72 10.63 11.41
N HIS A 55 -2.20 11.63 12.15
CA HIS A 55 -3.25 12.53 11.69
C HIS A 55 -4.46 11.74 11.18
N ASP A 56 -4.80 11.86 9.90
CA ASP A 56 -5.90 11.12 9.27
C ASP A 56 -5.41 9.92 8.43
N ILE A 57 -4.11 9.62 8.50
CA ILE A 57 -3.50 8.55 7.70
C ILE A 57 -3.63 7.24 8.42
N ARG A 58 -4.19 6.24 7.72
CA ARG A 58 -4.35 4.87 8.19
C ARG A 58 -3.34 3.96 7.52
N GLY A 59 -3.00 2.85 8.19
CA GLY A 59 -2.01 1.92 7.68
C GLY A 59 -2.53 0.49 7.61
N VAL A 60 -2.05 -0.26 6.62
CA VAL A 60 -2.39 -1.67 6.42
C VAL A 60 -1.11 -2.45 6.19
N ASN A 61 -0.82 -3.41 7.08
CA ASN A 61 0.32 -4.29 6.93
C ASN A 61 -0.07 -5.49 6.07
N LEU A 62 0.82 -5.88 5.14
CA LEU A 62 0.70 -7.16 4.46
C LEU A 62 1.08 -8.27 5.45
N ARG A 63 0.60 -9.49 5.21
CA ARG A 63 0.86 -10.63 6.10
C ARG A 63 2.12 -11.39 5.71
N ARG A 64 2.24 -11.74 4.43
CA ARG A 64 3.33 -12.57 3.93
C ARG A 64 4.56 -11.80 3.50
N PHE A 65 4.46 -10.48 3.39
CA PHE A 65 5.51 -9.63 2.86
C PHE A 65 5.78 -8.48 3.81
N PRO A 66 7.05 -8.06 3.97
CA PRO A 66 7.42 -7.02 4.93
C PRO A 66 7.13 -5.61 4.40
N TYR A 67 5.95 -5.42 3.89
CA TYR A 67 5.48 -4.16 3.31
C TYR A 67 4.15 -3.76 3.92
N HIS A 68 3.88 -2.48 3.87
CA HIS A 68 2.59 -1.92 4.23
C HIS A 68 2.26 -0.78 3.27
N PHE A 69 0.99 -0.38 3.28
CA PHE A 69 0.61 0.84 2.59
C PHE A 69 -0.13 1.76 3.55
N LEU A 70 -0.10 3.04 3.21
CA LEU A 70 -0.82 4.07 3.94
C LEU A 70 -1.91 4.62 3.05
N PHE A 71 -3.03 4.98 3.66
CA PHE A 71 -4.14 5.57 2.92
C PHE A 71 -4.85 6.64 3.72
N ARG A 72 -5.61 7.46 3.01
CA ARG A 72 -6.43 8.51 3.57
C ARG A 72 -7.84 8.37 3.02
N ILE A 73 -8.84 8.64 3.87
CA ILE A 73 -10.23 8.69 3.44
C ILE A 73 -10.51 10.14 3.03
N ALA A 74 -11.02 10.32 1.81
CA ALA A 74 -11.38 11.65 1.29
C ALA A 74 -12.76 11.53 0.63
N GLY A 75 -13.79 11.97 1.32
CA GLY A 75 -15.17 11.80 0.84
C GLY A 75 -15.54 10.34 0.70
N ASP A 76 -15.91 9.92 -0.51
CA ASP A 76 -16.23 8.53 -0.83
C ASP A 76 -15.04 7.76 -1.40
N THR A 77 -13.83 8.29 -1.25
CA THR A 77 -12.62 7.74 -1.86
C THR A 77 -11.63 7.31 -0.79
N VAL A 78 -11.05 6.14 -0.98
CA VAL A 78 -9.85 5.70 -0.27
C VAL A 78 -8.67 5.97 -1.20
N ARG A 79 -7.78 6.84 -0.76
CA ARG A 79 -6.61 7.24 -1.54
C ARG A 79 -5.36 6.59 -0.96
N ILE A 80 -4.77 5.68 -1.72
CA ILE A 80 -3.51 5.05 -1.34
C ILE A 80 -2.39 6.04 -1.59
N LEU A 81 -1.57 6.30 -0.56
CA LEU A 81 -0.51 7.31 -0.62
C LEU A 81 0.85 6.74 -0.96
N VAL A 82 1.17 5.58 -0.42
CA VAL A 82 2.48 4.96 -0.55
C VAL A 82 2.39 3.48 -0.23
N VAL A 83 3.19 2.67 -0.95
CA VAL A 83 3.47 1.28 -0.58
C VAL A 83 4.96 1.23 -0.30
N ARG A 84 5.34 0.80 0.91
CA ARG A 84 6.74 0.84 1.35
C ARG A 84 7.08 -0.34 2.25
N HIS A 85 8.38 -0.66 2.29
CA HIS A 85 8.92 -1.65 3.22
C HIS A 85 8.78 -1.15 4.67
N HIS A 86 8.57 -2.05 5.62
CA HIS A 86 8.43 -1.70 7.04
C HIS A 86 9.61 -0.91 7.60
N ARG A 87 10.79 -1.09 7.02
CA ARG A 87 12.01 -0.42 7.49
C ARG A 87 12.27 0.95 6.87
N ARG A 88 11.42 1.39 5.94
CA ARG A 88 11.57 2.73 5.35
C ARG A 88 11.21 3.78 6.39
N HIS A 89 11.78 4.98 6.21
CA HIS A 89 11.53 6.08 7.12
C HIS A 89 10.02 6.37 7.23
N PRO A 90 9.49 6.57 8.45
CA PRO A 90 8.05 6.79 8.65
C PRO A 90 7.45 7.95 7.86
N SER A 91 8.27 8.94 7.48
CA SER A 91 7.78 10.08 6.70
C SER A 91 7.65 9.81 5.20
N LEU A 92 8.22 8.69 4.71
CA LEU A 92 8.17 8.40 3.26
C LEU A 92 6.73 8.28 2.79
N GLY A 93 6.34 9.15 1.88
CA GLY A 93 5.03 9.14 1.25
C GLY A 93 3.92 9.82 2.05
N THR A 94 4.16 10.22 3.31
CA THR A 94 3.11 10.83 4.14
C THR A 94 2.72 12.24 3.65
N GLY A 95 3.60 12.91 2.91
CA GLY A 95 3.31 14.20 2.29
C GLY A 95 2.60 14.11 0.94
N ARG A 96 2.40 12.92 0.43
CA ARG A 96 1.67 12.72 -0.84
C ARG A 96 0.19 13.02 -0.64
N ARG A 97 -0.42 13.58 -1.67
CA ARG A 97 -1.84 13.98 -1.61
C ARG A 97 -2.68 13.35 -2.69
#